data_058cce5ed1161b6a099e473af1addff7
#
_entry.id   058cce5ed1161b6a099e473af1addff7
#
_cell.length_a   1.000
_cell.length_b   1.000
_cell.length_c   1.000
_cell.angle_alpha   90.00
_cell.angle_beta   90.00
_cell.angle_gamma   90.00
#
_symmetry.space_group_name_H-M   'P 1'
#
loop_
_entity.id
_entity.type
_entity.pdbx_description
1 polymer ?
#
loop_
_entity_poly.entity_id
_entity_poly.type
_entity_poly.pdbx_seq_one_letter_code
_entity_poly.pdbx_strand_id
1 'polypeptide(L)'
;MADKGNSLNKGEKTRILLLDTAERLFGQNGVTATSLREVMKVADVNMAMVHYYFKNKDGLLDAILERRLVPINQSRLNLLGKYALETGGQPIAMDNIIRAYVEPFIRLRDNADEGGADFLKLFAWLRMEPNFTYHQLMKKHLGDSLAAFQKELKRSLPDKTDEELNWKWAFLRGTVVMTITLMDQIDWFNDEGDMGSSADWIIKNLVNYTSAGFQSSFIPEPTPEPNA
;
A
#
# COMPACT_ATOMS: atom_id res chain seq x y z
N MET A 1 18.06 -14.58 -35.60
CA MET A 1 18.43 -13.44 -34.73
C MET A 1 18.28 -13.92 -33.30
N ALA A 2 19.41 -14.09 -32.60
CA ALA A 2 19.43 -14.70 -31.28
C ALA A 2 18.81 -13.74 -30.23
N ASP A 3 17.89 -14.29 -29.46
CA ASP A 3 17.30 -13.70 -28.29
C ASP A 3 18.40 -13.34 -27.25
N LYS A 4 18.69 -12.07 -27.13
CA LYS A 4 19.53 -11.56 -26.02
C LYS A 4 18.69 -11.55 -24.76
N GLY A 5 18.45 -12.73 -24.19
CA GLY A 5 17.96 -12.86 -22.82
C GLY A 5 18.88 -12.05 -21.91
N ASN A 6 18.35 -10.97 -21.33
CA ASN A 6 19.02 -10.06 -20.40
C ASN A 6 19.36 -10.82 -19.10
N SER A 7 20.45 -11.60 -19.10
CA SER A 7 20.89 -12.30 -17.89
C SER A 7 21.42 -11.27 -16.91
N LEU A 8 20.71 -11.06 -15.81
CA LEU A 8 21.15 -10.23 -14.70
C LEU A 8 22.60 -10.57 -14.32
N ASN A 9 23.42 -9.55 -14.12
CA ASN A 9 24.78 -9.74 -13.65
C ASN A 9 24.80 -10.28 -12.21
N LYS A 10 25.94 -10.83 -11.75
CA LYS A 10 26.05 -11.44 -10.42
C LYS A 10 25.71 -10.46 -9.31
N GLY A 11 26.05 -9.18 -9.46
CA GLY A 11 25.76 -8.15 -8.48
C GLY A 11 24.25 -7.85 -8.36
N GLU A 12 23.55 -7.75 -9.50
CA GLU A 12 22.09 -7.56 -9.54
C GLU A 12 21.35 -8.74 -8.92
N LYS A 13 21.78 -9.98 -9.20
CA LYS A 13 21.21 -11.17 -8.55
C LYS A 13 21.36 -11.12 -7.05
N THR A 14 22.53 -10.73 -6.54
CA THR A 14 22.75 -10.58 -5.08
C THR A 14 21.90 -9.47 -4.49
N ARG A 15 21.76 -8.34 -5.18
CA ARG A 15 20.89 -7.23 -4.73
C ARG A 15 19.43 -7.66 -4.64
N ILE A 16 18.92 -8.36 -5.64
CA ILE A 16 17.55 -8.88 -5.66
C ILE A 16 17.35 -9.89 -4.55
N LEU A 17 18.25 -10.85 -4.38
CA LEU A 17 18.20 -11.85 -3.31
C LEU A 17 18.11 -11.22 -1.92
N LEU A 18 18.88 -10.14 -1.66
CA LEU A 18 18.82 -9.40 -0.40
C LEU A 18 17.48 -8.70 -0.21
N LEU A 19 16.93 -8.08 -1.26
CA LEU A 19 15.61 -7.44 -1.21
C LEU A 19 14.51 -8.47 -0.92
N ASP A 20 14.50 -9.60 -1.63
CA ASP A 20 13.47 -10.64 -1.45
C ASP A 20 13.53 -11.27 -0.07
N THR A 21 14.75 -11.57 0.39
CA THR A 21 14.95 -12.13 1.73
C THR A 21 14.51 -11.15 2.82
N ALA A 22 14.88 -9.88 2.71
CA ALA A 22 14.50 -8.86 3.68
C ALA A 22 13.00 -8.58 3.67
N GLU A 23 12.39 -8.46 2.49
CA GLU A 23 10.95 -8.24 2.34
C GLU A 23 10.15 -9.35 3.03
N ARG A 24 10.52 -10.60 2.79
CA ARG A 24 9.91 -11.77 3.44
C ARG A 24 10.07 -11.74 4.95
N LEU A 25 11.29 -11.55 5.46
CA LEU A 25 11.55 -11.54 6.90
C LEU A 25 10.88 -10.37 7.61
N PHE A 26 10.89 -9.18 6.99
CA PHE A 26 10.19 -8.01 7.51
C PHE A 26 8.66 -8.20 7.51
N GLY A 27 8.12 -8.86 6.48
CA GLY A 27 6.69 -9.21 6.43
C GLY A 27 6.28 -10.21 7.51
N GLN A 28 7.14 -11.19 7.81
CA GLN A 28 6.86 -12.23 8.80
C GLN A 28 7.00 -11.74 10.24
N ASN A 29 8.06 -10.98 10.55
CA ASN A 29 8.48 -10.69 11.91
C ASN A 29 8.34 -9.19 12.28
N GLY A 30 8.04 -8.33 11.32
CA GLY A 30 8.15 -6.88 11.47
C GLY A 30 9.58 -6.36 11.25
N VAL A 31 9.69 -5.09 10.88
CA VAL A 31 11.00 -4.46 10.59
C VAL A 31 11.83 -4.35 11.86
N THR A 32 11.24 -3.91 12.97
CA THR A 32 11.97 -3.69 14.23
C THR A 32 12.61 -4.98 14.76
N ALA A 33 11.88 -6.10 14.74
CA ALA A 33 12.34 -7.38 15.27
C ALA A 33 13.39 -8.07 14.37
N THR A 34 13.40 -7.82 13.08
CA THR A 34 14.33 -8.45 12.13
C THR A 34 15.68 -7.71 12.10
N SER A 35 16.78 -8.42 12.30
CA SER A 35 18.14 -7.86 12.23
C SER A 35 18.75 -8.01 10.83
N LEU A 36 19.67 -7.09 10.44
CA LEU A 36 20.46 -7.28 9.22
C LEU A 36 21.30 -8.57 9.22
N ARG A 37 21.76 -9.03 10.40
CA ARG A 37 22.51 -10.29 10.53
C ARG A 37 21.64 -11.48 10.15
N GLU A 38 20.38 -11.47 10.51
CA GLU A 38 19.42 -12.51 10.15
C GLU A 38 19.17 -12.51 8.63
N VAL A 39 18.95 -11.34 8.03
CA VAL A 39 18.79 -11.20 6.57
C VAL A 39 20.01 -11.78 5.85
N MET A 40 21.22 -11.40 6.29
CA MET A 40 22.47 -11.90 5.69
C MET A 40 22.63 -13.42 5.83
N LYS A 41 22.32 -13.96 7.02
CA LYS A 41 22.39 -15.39 7.28
C LYS A 41 21.48 -16.18 6.35
N VAL A 42 20.24 -15.70 6.18
CA VAL A 42 19.24 -16.37 5.33
C VAL A 42 19.57 -16.21 3.85
N ALA A 43 20.08 -15.04 3.42
CA ALA A 43 20.49 -14.79 2.04
C ALA A 43 21.85 -15.39 1.68
N ASP A 44 22.60 -15.95 2.65
CA ASP A 44 23.98 -16.44 2.49
C ASP A 44 24.92 -15.39 1.85
N VAL A 45 24.87 -14.17 2.39
CA VAL A 45 25.72 -13.05 1.93
C VAL A 45 26.48 -12.43 3.10
N ASN A 46 27.61 -11.79 2.81
CA ASN A 46 28.41 -11.12 3.83
C ASN A 46 27.94 -9.67 4.07
N MET A 47 28.37 -9.09 5.21
CA MET A 47 28.02 -7.73 5.63
C MET A 47 28.46 -6.66 4.60
N ALA A 48 29.61 -6.85 3.95
CA ALA A 48 30.12 -5.89 2.97
C ALA A 48 29.15 -5.69 1.79
N MET A 49 28.45 -6.75 1.38
CA MET A 49 27.44 -6.67 0.31
C MET A 49 26.23 -5.84 0.74
N VAL A 50 25.74 -6.02 1.97
CA VAL A 50 24.61 -5.23 2.48
C VAL A 50 24.99 -3.75 2.59
N HIS A 51 26.17 -3.46 3.13
CA HIS A 51 26.66 -2.08 3.20
C HIS A 51 26.90 -1.46 1.82
N TYR A 52 27.39 -2.24 0.89
CA TYR A 52 27.62 -1.77 -0.48
C TYR A 52 26.31 -1.36 -1.18
N TYR A 53 25.25 -2.18 -1.10
CA TYR A 53 23.99 -1.92 -1.79
C TYR A 53 23.05 -0.97 -1.04
N PHE A 54 22.98 -1.06 0.27
CA PHE A 54 21.90 -0.43 1.05
C PHE A 54 22.39 0.42 2.23
N LYS A 55 23.67 0.41 2.54
CA LYS A 55 24.30 1.11 3.68
C LYS A 55 23.87 0.58 5.05
N ASN A 56 22.57 0.52 5.34
CA ASN A 56 21.99 0.11 6.61
C ASN A 56 20.60 -0.50 6.41
N LYS A 57 19.93 -0.83 7.51
CA LYS A 57 18.59 -1.43 7.51
C LYS A 57 17.53 -0.49 6.93
N ASP A 58 17.61 0.80 7.23
CA ASP A 58 16.66 1.80 6.70
C ASP A 58 16.83 1.97 5.18
N GLY A 59 18.07 1.94 4.68
CA GLY A 59 18.34 1.96 3.24
C GLY A 59 17.86 0.69 2.52
N LEU A 60 17.94 -0.48 3.18
CA LEU A 60 17.36 -1.71 2.65
C LEU A 60 15.83 -1.64 2.61
N LEU A 61 15.20 -1.13 3.67
CA LEU A 61 13.76 -0.89 3.71
C LEU A 61 13.32 0.12 2.65
N ASP A 62 14.05 1.23 2.52
CA ASP A 62 13.79 2.25 1.49
C ASP A 62 13.80 1.66 0.07
N ALA A 63 14.78 0.79 -0.23
CA ALA A 63 14.88 0.12 -1.52
C ALA A 63 13.75 -0.90 -1.77
N ILE A 64 13.24 -1.57 -0.72
CA ILE A 64 12.06 -2.43 -0.81
C ILE A 64 10.83 -1.59 -1.13
N LEU A 65 10.62 -0.49 -0.39
CA LEU A 65 9.49 0.41 -0.59
C LEU A 65 9.52 1.03 -2.00
N GLU A 66 10.69 1.47 -2.48
CA GLU A 66 10.85 1.98 -3.83
C GLU A 66 10.45 0.94 -4.88
N ARG A 67 10.98 -0.28 -4.78
CA ARG A 67 10.69 -1.39 -5.70
C ARG A 67 9.20 -1.69 -5.83
N ARG A 68 8.46 -1.61 -4.71
CA ARG A 68 7.03 -1.96 -4.65
C ARG A 68 6.10 -0.78 -4.87
N LEU A 69 6.38 0.37 -4.27
CA LEU A 69 5.48 1.50 -4.31
C LEU A 69 5.56 2.32 -5.59
N VAL A 70 6.72 2.36 -6.26
CA VAL A 70 6.85 3.08 -7.54
C VAL A 70 5.89 2.52 -8.61
N PRO A 71 5.89 1.20 -8.93
CA PRO A 71 4.96 0.66 -9.93
C PRO A 71 3.50 0.75 -9.47
N ILE A 72 3.22 0.59 -8.17
CA ILE A 72 1.85 0.76 -7.63
C ILE A 72 1.35 2.19 -7.86
N ASN A 73 2.16 3.19 -7.51
CA ASN A 73 1.79 4.59 -7.69
C ASN A 73 1.63 4.95 -9.15
N GLN A 74 2.49 4.43 -10.02
CA GLN A 74 2.33 4.62 -11.47
C GLN A 74 1.01 4.02 -11.97
N SER A 75 0.65 2.82 -11.54
CA SER A 75 -0.63 2.18 -11.89
C SER A 75 -1.82 2.98 -11.35
N ARG A 76 -1.73 3.49 -10.12
CA ARG A 76 -2.74 4.37 -9.52
C ARG A 76 -2.97 5.63 -10.36
N LEU A 77 -1.89 6.33 -10.70
CA LEU A 77 -1.97 7.57 -11.49
C LEU A 77 -2.46 7.29 -12.92
N ASN A 78 -2.06 6.18 -13.52
CA ASN A 78 -2.55 5.77 -14.84
C ASN A 78 -4.05 5.49 -14.83
N LEU A 79 -4.57 4.77 -13.82
CA LEU A 79 -6.00 4.52 -13.67
C LEU A 79 -6.78 5.81 -13.42
N LEU A 80 -6.28 6.67 -12.53
CA LEU A 80 -6.90 7.96 -12.24
C LEU A 80 -6.95 8.83 -13.51
N GLY A 81 -5.86 8.90 -14.26
CA GLY A 81 -5.78 9.62 -15.53
C GLY A 81 -6.71 9.04 -16.60
N LYS A 82 -6.82 7.71 -16.71
CA LYS A 82 -7.77 7.03 -17.58
C LYS A 82 -9.21 7.47 -17.27
N TYR A 83 -9.62 7.38 -16.01
CA TYR A 83 -10.97 7.79 -15.60
C TYR A 83 -11.22 9.28 -15.82
N ALA A 84 -10.21 10.15 -15.61
CA ALA A 84 -10.32 11.57 -15.90
C ALA A 84 -10.57 11.85 -17.39
N LEU A 85 -9.93 11.10 -18.29
CA LEU A 85 -10.16 11.21 -19.74
C LEU A 85 -11.56 10.75 -20.12
N GLU A 86 -12.05 9.66 -19.55
CA GLU A 86 -13.37 9.10 -19.83
C GLU A 86 -14.52 10.06 -19.42
N THR A 87 -14.29 10.95 -18.44
CA THR A 87 -15.31 11.92 -18.00
C THR A 87 -15.43 13.16 -18.88
N GLY A 88 -14.54 13.34 -19.86
CA GLY A 88 -14.56 14.52 -20.72
C GLY A 88 -14.40 15.84 -19.95
N GLY A 89 -13.69 15.83 -18.83
CA GLY A 89 -13.45 17.01 -17.99
C GLY A 89 -14.42 17.17 -16.82
N GLN A 90 -15.43 16.32 -16.70
CA GLN A 90 -16.29 16.27 -15.50
C GLN A 90 -15.56 15.61 -14.31
N PRO A 91 -16.03 15.80 -13.07
CA PRO A 91 -15.50 15.09 -11.90
C PRO A 91 -15.57 13.57 -12.09
N ILE A 92 -14.53 12.87 -11.62
CA ILE A 92 -14.49 11.41 -11.66
C ILE A 92 -15.49 10.85 -10.64
N ALA A 93 -16.24 9.81 -11.02
CA ALA A 93 -17.11 9.10 -10.08
C ALA A 93 -16.31 8.55 -8.87
N MET A 94 -16.88 8.63 -7.69
CA MET A 94 -16.19 8.23 -6.43
C MET A 94 -15.67 6.79 -6.49
N ASP A 95 -16.46 5.87 -7.02
CA ASP A 95 -16.08 4.46 -7.20
C ASP A 95 -14.78 4.31 -8.02
N ASN A 96 -14.63 5.12 -9.07
CA ASN A 96 -13.46 5.09 -9.92
C ASN A 96 -12.22 5.69 -9.22
N ILE A 97 -12.40 6.75 -8.43
CA ILE A 97 -11.31 7.32 -7.62
C ILE A 97 -10.81 6.28 -6.61
N ILE A 98 -11.74 5.67 -5.87
CA ILE A 98 -11.40 4.66 -4.87
C ILE A 98 -10.79 3.42 -5.53
N ARG A 99 -11.36 2.95 -6.63
CA ARG A 99 -10.83 1.83 -7.40
C ARG A 99 -9.40 2.10 -7.85
N ALA A 100 -9.12 3.26 -8.45
CA ALA A 100 -7.78 3.64 -8.87
C ALA A 100 -6.77 3.61 -7.71
N TYR A 101 -7.21 3.93 -6.49
CA TYR A 101 -6.36 3.88 -5.31
C TYR A 101 -6.12 2.48 -4.77
N VAL A 102 -7.17 1.66 -4.66
CA VAL A 102 -7.10 0.36 -3.96
C VAL A 102 -6.65 -0.78 -4.86
N GLU A 103 -7.12 -0.81 -6.12
CA GLU A 103 -6.93 -1.96 -7.02
C GLU A 103 -5.45 -2.31 -7.24
N PRO A 104 -4.53 -1.39 -7.60
CA PRO A 104 -3.14 -1.74 -7.84
C PRO A 104 -2.44 -2.32 -6.61
N PHE A 105 -2.90 -1.97 -5.41
CA PHE A 105 -2.34 -2.46 -4.16
C PHE A 105 -2.88 -3.84 -3.78
N ILE A 106 -4.19 -4.06 -3.90
CA ILE A 106 -4.81 -5.35 -3.60
C ILE A 106 -4.35 -6.44 -4.58
N ARG A 107 -4.13 -6.08 -5.85
CA ARG A 107 -3.62 -7.01 -6.87
C ARG A 107 -2.22 -7.54 -6.62
N LEU A 108 -1.45 -6.95 -5.69
CA LEU A 108 -0.19 -7.55 -5.26
C LEU A 108 -0.37 -8.94 -4.66
N ARG A 109 -1.55 -9.25 -4.11
CA ARG A 109 -1.88 -10.58 -3.61
C ARG A 109 -1.79 -11.64 -4.72
N ASP A 110 -2.23 -11.29 -5.93
CA ASP A 110 -2.24 -12.22 -7.07
C ASP A 110 -0.82 -12.57 -7.54
N ASN A 111 0.19 -11.74 -7.16
CA ASN A 111 1.60 -11.93 -7.47
C ASN A 111 2.36 -12.62 -6.31
N ALA A 112 1.77 -13.63 -5.70
CA ALA A 112 2.34 -14.34 -4.53
C ALA A 112 3.75 -14.88 -4.83
N ASP A 113 3.99 -15.41 -6.03
CA ASP A 113 5.29 -15.94 -6.46
C ASP A 113 6.38 -14.86 -6.57
N GLU A 114 5.99 -13.58 -6.68
CA GLU A 114 6.88 -12.42 -6.74
C GLU A 114 7.02 -11.71 -5.38
N GLY A 115 6.58 -12.30 -4.27
CA GLY A 115 6.68 -11.71 -2.92
C GLY A 115 5.62 -10.66 -2.60
N GLY A 116 4.57 -10.54 -3.41
CA GLY A 116 3.52 -9.55 -3.20
C GLY A 116 2.80 -9.68 -1.86
N ALA A 117 2.52 -10.90 -1.42
CA ALA A 117 1.90 -11.19 -0.12
C ALA A 117 2.80 -10.77 1.06
N ASP A 118 4.11 -11.02 0.98
CA ASP A 118 5.06 -10.61 2.02
C ASP A 118 5.15 -9.08 2.12
N PHE A 119 5.11 -8.38 0.97
CA PHE A 119 5.06 -6.93 0.97
C PHE A 119 3.78 -6.37 1.59
N LEU A 120 2.63 -6.96 1.34
CA LEU A 120 1.38 -6.52 1.97
C LEU A 120 1.46 -6.64 3.51
N LYS A 121 2.02 -7.73 4.03
CA LYS A 121 2.28 -7.91 5.47
C LYS A 121 3.27 -6.87 6.00
N LEU A 122 4.39 -6.65 5.30
CA LEU A 122 5.36 -5.61 5.64
C LEU A 122 4.70 -4.23 5.68
N PHE A 123 3.89 -3.89 4.68
CA PHE A 123 3.21 -2.62 4.61
C PHE A 123 2.27 -2.40 5.80
N ALA A 124 1.52 -3.43 6.20
CA ALA A 124 0.68 -3.39 7.39
C ALA A 124 1.49 -3.14 8.67
N TRP A 125 2.61 -3.85 8.87
CA TRP A 125 3.54 -3.60 9.98
C TRP A 125 4.02 -2.15 10.04
N LEU A 126 4.48 -1.60 8.93
CA LEU A 126 4.96 -0.22 8.84
C LEU A 126 3.90 0.83 9.19
N ARG A 127 2.64 0.51 8.98
CA ARG A 127 1.52 1.41 9.34
C ARG A 127 1.16 1.35 10.82
N MET A 128 1.45 0.25 11.49
CA MET A 128 1.12 0.00 12.90
C MET A 128 2.29 0.33 13.84
N GLU A 129 3.53 0.26 13.36
CA GLU A 129 4.71 0.58 14.17
C GLU A 129 4.87 2.11 14.32
N PRO A 130 4.94 2.65 15.56
CA PRO A 130 5.15 4.08 15.81
C PRO A 130 6.63 4.44 15.61
N ASN A 131 7.11 4.46 14.37
CA ASN A 131 8.49 4.77 14.03
C ASN A 131 8.59 5.98 13.11
N PHE A 132 9.28 7.04 13.55
CA PHE A 132 9.43 8.27 12.80
C PHE A 132 10.09 8.07 11.42
N THR A 133 11.14 7.24 11.35
CA THR A 133 11.83 6.93 10.08
C THR A 133 10.87 6.29 9.08
N TYR A 134 10.03 5.35 9.52
CA TYR A 134 9.05 4.70 8.65
C TYR A 134 8.01 5.69 8.14
N HIS A 135 7.58 6.63 8.98
CA HIS A 135 6.69 7.71 8.55
C HIS A 135 7.31 8.58 7.45
N GLN A 136 8.60 8.93 7.58
CA GLN A 136 9.31 9.71 6.55
C GLN A 136 9.44 8.94 5.24
N LEU A 137 9.79 7.64 5.30
CA LEU A 137 9.86 6.79 4.12
C LEU A 137 8.50 6.66 3.43
N MET A 138 7.43 6.44 4.19
CA MET A 138 6.09 6.37 3.64
C MET A 138 5.66 7.68 2.98
N LYS A 139 5.99 8.83 3.59
CA LYS A 139 5.74 10.15 3.00
C LYS A 139 6.51 10.35 1.70
N LYS A 140 7.80 9.95 1.67
CA LYS A 140 8.66 10.00 0.48
C LYS A 140 8.04 9.24 -0.70
N HIS A 141 7.59 8.00 -0.47
CA HIS A 141 7.15 7.12 -1.54
C HIS A 141 5.67 7.29 -1.94
N LEU A 142 4.83 7.87 -1.09
CA LEU A 142 3.40 8.00 -1.35
C LEU A 142 2.95 9.44 -1.60
N GLY A 143 3.73 10.46 -1.23
CA GLY A 143 3.30 11.86 -1.16
C GLY A 143 2.66 12.36 -2.46
N ASP A 144 3.34 12.20 -3.59
CA ASP A 144 2.89 12.74 -4.88
C ASP A 144 1.61 12.06 -5.38
N SER A 145 1.52 10.73 -5.24
CA SER A 145 0.30 10.03 -5.63
C SER A 145 -0.88 10.43 -4.75
N LEU A 146 -0.67 10.57 -3.44
CA LEU A 146 -1.72 11.00 -2.51
C LEU A 146 -2.23 12.41 -2.82
N ALA A 147 -1.35 13.34 -3.20
CA ALA A 147 -1.74 14.70 -3.58
C ALA A 147 -2.65 14.70 -4.81
N ALA A 148 -2.37 13.85 -5.81
CA ALA A 148 -3.24 13.71 -6.99
C ALA A 148 -4.65 13.21 -6.62
N PHE A 149 -4.73 12.20 -5.73
CA PHE A 149 -6.03 11.70 -5.24
C PHE A 149 -6.79 12.74 -4.43
N GLN A 150 -6.12 13.47 -3.53
CA GLN A 150 -6.75 14.55 -2.76
C GLN A 150 -7.37 15.63 -3.68
N LYS A 151 -6.65 16.00 -4.73
CA LYS A 151 -7.15 16.96 -5.72
C LYS A 151 -8.44 16.45 -6.40
N GLU A 152 -8.48 15.20 -6.85
CA GLU A 152 -9.67 14.64 -7.51
C GLU A 152 -10.82 14.42 -6.51
N LEU A 153 -10.55 14.04 -5.27
CA LEU A 153 -11.58 13.97 -4.22
C LEU A 153 -12.25 15.33 -3.98
N LYS A 154 -11.45 16.40 -3.85
CA LYS A 154 -12.00 17.76 -3.67
C LYS A 154 -12.84 18.20 -4.85
N ARG A 155 -12.42 17.82 -6.06
CA ARG A 155 -13.15 18.11 -7.30
C ARG A 155 -14.48 17.36 -7.38
N SER A 156 -14.50 16.11 -6.92
CA SER A 156 -15.68 15.23 -6.97
C SER A 156 -16.65 15.48 -5.81
N LEU A 157 -16.19 16.08 -4.73
CA LEU A 157 -16.97 16.41 -3.53
C LEU A 157 -16.72 17.88 -3.12
N PRO A 158 -17.13 18.86 -3.95
CA PRO A 158 -16.81 20.27 -3.71
C PRO A 158 -17.48 20.83 -2.45
N ASP A 159 -18.61 20.26 -2.04
CA ASP A 159 -19.37 20.69 -0.86
C ASP A 159 -18.79 20.19 0.47
N LYS A 160 -17.83 19.26 0.42
CA LYS A 160 -17.18 18.73 1.61
C LYS A 160 -16.01 19.61 2.05
N THR A 161 -15.85 19.79 3.37
CA THR A 161 -14.69 20.50 3.91
C THR A 161 -13.41 19.69 3.74
N ASP A 162 -12.25 20.35 3.77
CA ASP A 162 -10.97 19.66 3.69
C ASP A 162 -10.74 18.74 4.89
N GLU A 163 -11.24 19.13 6.08
CA GLU A 163 -11.21 18.29 7.28
C GLU A 163 -12.02 17.00 7.09
N GLU A 164 -13.27 17.14 6.60
CA GLU A 164 -14.15 16.00 6.31
C GLU A 164 -13.50 15.04 5.29
N LEU A 165 -12.92 15.57 4.23
CA LEU A 165 -12.21 14.78 3.22
C LEU A 165 -10.96 14.08 3.80
N ASN A 166 -10.21 14.74 4.68
CA ASN A 166 -9.04 14.15 5.35
C ASN A 166 -9.45 12.97 6.25
N TRP A 167 -10.54 13.09 7.00
CA TRP A 167 -11.05 11.99 7.82
C TRP A 167 -11.58 10.83 6.97
N LYS A 168 -12.38 11.10 5.93
CA LYS A 168 -12.85 10.06 5.00
C LYS A 168 -11.67 9.33 4.33
N TRP A 169 -10.64 10.08 3.96
CA TRP A 169 -9.40 9.50 3.43
C TRP A 169 -8.65 8.66 4.46
N ALA A 170 -8.62 9.08 5.73
CA ALA A 170 -8.05 8.29 6.82
C ALA A 170 -8.83 6.98 7.04
N PHE A 171 -10.17 7.03 7.00
CA PHE A 171 -11.02 5.83 7.11
C PHE A 171 -10.79 4.86 5.95
N LEU A 172 -10.72 5.34 4.69
CA LEU A 172 -10.38 4.50 3.55
C LEU A 172 -9.04 3.79 3.76
N ARG A 173 -7.99 4.53 4.15
CA ARG A 173 -6.66 3.96 4.37
C ARG A 173 -6.65 2.93 5.51
N GLY A 174 -7.36 3.21 6.61
CA GLY A 174 -7.52 2.26 7.70
C GLY A 174 -8.23 0.98 7.24
N THR A 175 -9.31 1.13 6.48
CA THR A 175 -10.06 -0.01 5.92
C THR A 175 -9.17 -0.84 5.00
N VAL A 176 -8.41 -0.22 4.09
CA VAL A 176 -7.49 -0.93 3.18
C VAL A 176 -6.43 -1.70 3.97
N VAL A 177 -5.74 -1.04 4.93
CA VAL A 177 -4.70 -1.68 5.75
C VAL A 177 -5.28 -2.87 6.52
N MET A 178 -6.44 -2.70 7.15
CA MET A 178 -7.06 -3.75 7.93
C MET A 178 -7.55 -4.90 7.04
N THR A 179 -8.12 -4.59 5.87
CA THR A 179 -8.50 -5.61 4.89
C THR A 179 -7.32 -6.51 4.52
N ILE A 180 -6.16 -5.94 4.15
CA ILE A 180 -4.98 -6.74 3.80
C ILE A 180 -4.39 -7.49 5.00
N THR A 181 -4.44 -6.93 6.20
CA THR A 181 -3.94 -7.59 7.41
C THR A 181 -4.78 -8.83 7.76
N LEU A 182 -6.08 -8.75 7.53
CA LEU A 182 -7.03 -9.80 7.91
C LEU A 182 -7.44 -10.72 6.75
N MET A 183 -7.02 -10.44 5.51
CA MET A 183 -7.42 -11.21 4.33
C MET A 183 -7.23 -12.72 4.48
N ASP A 184 -6.15 -13.12 5.17
CA ASP A 184 -5.84 -14.53 5.41
C ASP A 184 -6.41 -15.05 6.76
N GLN A 185 -7.13 -14.22 7.51
CA GLN A 185 -7.58 -14.48 8.89
C GLN A 185 -9.08 -14.23 9.10
N ILE A 186 -9.83 -13.79 8.07
CA ILE A 186 -11.27 -13.48 8.21
C ILE A 186 -12.05 -14.78 8.24
N ASP A 187 -12.06 -15.38 9.43
CA ASP A 187 -12.75 -16.64 9.73
C ASP A 187 -13.69 -16.52 10.94
N TRP A 188 -13.96 -15.28 11.37
CA TRP A 188 -14.68 -15.03 12.63
C TRP A 188 -16.16 -15.38 12.60
N PHE A 189 -16.75 -15.53 11.41
CA PHE A 189 -18.18 -15.79 11.22
C PHE A 189 -18.47 -17.13 10.56
N ASN A 190 -17.46 -17.85 10.10
CA ASN A 190 -17.61 -19.16 9.44
C ASN A 190 -16.67 -20.19 10.06
N ASP A 191 -17.22 -21.25 10.64
CA ASP A 191 -16.46 -22.40 11.14
C ASP A 191 -15.83 -23.26 10.00
N GLU A 192 -16.10 -22.94 8.74
CA GLU A 192 -15.69 -23.73 7.57
C GLU A 192 -14.57 -23.12 6.72
N GLY A 193 -13.65 -22.37 7.33
CA GLY A 193 -12.38 -21.95 6.67
C GLY A 193 -12.51 -21.09 5.39
N ASP A 194 -11.43 -20.50 5.03
CA ASP A 194 -11.11 -19.75 3.81
C ASP A 194 -12.28 -19.10 3.04
N MET A 195 -12.56 -17.86 3.35
CA MET A 195 -13.49 -17.06 2.52
C MET A 195 -12.98 -16.84 1.08
N GLY A 196 -11.92 -17.56 0.64
CA GLY A 196 -11.46 -17.73 -0.73
C GLY A 196 -11.64 -16.54 -1.67
N SER A 197 -11.72 -15.34 -1.13
CA SER A 197 -12.14 -14.16 -1.86
C SER A 197 -11.07 -13.75 -2.85
N SER A 198 -11.38 -13.82 -4.14
CA SER A 198 -10.51 -13.32 -5.19
C SER A 198 -10.22 -11.82 -4.98
N ALA A 199 -9.07 -11.33 -5.48
CA ALA A 199 -8.78 -9.91 -5.46
C ALA A 199 -9.90 -9.08 -6.09
N ASP A 200 -10.53 -9.57 -7.16
CA ASP A 200 -11.68 -8.92 -7.81
C ASP A 200 -12.87 -8.74 -6.87
N TRP A 201 -13.19 -9.78 -6.10
CA TRP A 201 -14.29 -9.71 -5.14
C TRP A 201 -13.97 -8.69 -4.03
N ILE A 202 -12.76 -8.75 -3.48
CA ILE A 202 -12.30 -7.81 -2.44
C ILE A 202 -12.35 -6.36 -2.95
N ILE A 203 -11.77 -6.10 -4.13
CA ILE A 203 -11.76 -4.77 -4.75
C ILE A 203 -13.19 -4.27 -4.94
N LYS A 204 -14.08 -5.06 -5.53
CA LYS A 204 -15.48 -4.68 -5.79
C LYS A 204 -16.20 -4.28 -4.52
N ASN A 205 -16.11 -5.12 -3.46
CA ASN A 205 -16.82 -4.86 -2.22
C ASN A 205 -16.19 -3.72 -1.41
N LEU A 206 -14.86 -3.60 -1.39
CA LEU A 206 -14.15 -2.50 -0.74
C LEU A 206 -14.48 -1.16 -1.39
N VAL A 207 -14.52 -1.10 -2.72
CA VAL A 207 -14.93 0.09 -3.47
C VAL A 207 -16.37 0.47 -3.12
N ASN A 208 -17.31 -0.46 -3.19
CA ASN A 208 -18.71 -0.21 -2.88
C ASN A 208 -18.92 0.30 -1.44
N TYR A 209 -18.30 -0.37 -0.46
CA TYR A 209 -18.38 0.00 0.95
C TYR A 209 -17.80 1.39 1.22
N THR A 210 -16.62 1.67 0.70
CA THR A 210 -15.93 2.94 0.97
C THR A 210 -16.53 4.10 0.18
N SER A 211 -17.03 3.88 -1.04
CA SER A 211 -17.75 4.92 -1.81
C SER A 211 -19.00 5.41 -1.08
N ALA A 212 -19.78 4.52 -0.50
CA ALA A 212 -20.93 4.88 0.33
C ALA A 212 -20.50 5.76 1.53
N GLY A 213 -19.37 5.42 2.18
CA GLY A 213 -18.79 6.21 3.25
C GLY A 213 -18.35 7.62 2.81
N PHE A 214 -17.80 7.76 1.60
CA PHE A 214 -17.44 9.09 1.08
C PHE A 214 -18.67 9.96 0.76
N GLN A 215 -19.75 9.36 0.30
CA GLN A 215 -21.00 10.06 -0.01
C GLN A 215 -21.81 10.44 1.23
N SER A 216 -21.62 9.73 2.36
CA SER A 216 -22.32 10.04 3.60
C SER A 216 -21.95 11.42 4.16
N SER A 217 -22.86 12.06 4.88
CA SER A 217 -22.56 13.27 5.63
C SER A 217 -21.91 12.91 6.98
N PHE A 218 -21.00 13.75 7.46
CA PHE A 218 -20.53 13.65 8.83
C PHE A 218 -21.64 14.02 9.82
N ILE A 219 -21.62 13.34 10.95
CA ILE A 219 -22.45 13.72 12.09
C ILE A 219 -21.78 14.95 12.71
N PRO A 220 -22.48 16.11 12.81
CA PRO A 220 -21.90 17.30 13.43
C PRO A 220 -21.53 17.02 14.89
N GLU A 221 -20.44 17.60 15.35
CA GLU A 221 -20.13 17.58 16.77
C GLU A 221 -21.27 18.24 17.57
N PRO A 222 -21.67 17.68 18.73
CA PRO A 222 -22.65 18.32 19.59
C PRO A 222 -22.10 19.67 19.97
N THR A 223 -22.88 20.73 19.71
CA THR A 223 -22.55 22.09 20.17
C THR A 223 -22.40 22.03 21.70
N PRO A 224 -21.26 22.49 22.27
CA PRO A 224 -21.14 22.52 23.72
C PRO A 224 -22.28 23.37 24.29
N GLU A 225 -23.03 22.80 25.24
CA GLU A 225 -24.06 23.55 25.90
C GLU A 225 -23.43 24.81 26.51
N PRO A 226 -23.98 26.01 26.28
CA PRO A 226 -23.50 27.21 26.96
C PRO A 226 -23.57 26.94 28.44
N ASN A 227 -22.41 27.01 29.12
CA ASN A 227 -22.30 26.83 30.55
C ASN A 227 -23.43 27.56 31.28
N ALA A 228 -24.31 26.80 31.92
CA ALA A 228 -25.36 27.33 32.80
C ALA A 228 -24.78 27.89 34.09
#